data_339dbd3d82dcfb34d9ce05e6f72e7fd2
#
_entry.id   339dbd3d82dcfb34d9ce05e6f72e7fd2
#
_cell.length_a   1.000
_cell.length_b   1.000
_cell.length_c   1.000
_cell.angle_alpha   90.00
_cell.angle_beta   90.00
_cell.angle_gamma   90.00
#
_symmetry.space_group_name_H-M   'P 1'
#
loop_
_entity.id
_entity.type
_entity.pdbx_description
1 polymer ?
#
loop_
_entity_poly.entity_id
_entity_poly.type
_entity_poly.pdbx_seq_one_letter_code
_entity_poly.pdbx_strand_id
1 'polypeptide(L)'
;MAADWQSEHDYLHSPLSQKPWYPDVVSQSLEVLPIFCDHDGLGWLKPIHASSLRVGLGVKEQPATAVMKALGVYGLTPSVVHSTSWRMENERMILTYVAIVPHAVQHAYLETKRIGRVALARGEATAAPTVVHIEQVIEHAVRHLAWLVSDDPVIAKELDSWREVLAGFSPEPFRAFQAASHS
;
A
#
# COMPACT_ATOMS: atom_id res chain seq x y z
N MET A 1 -13.97 37.04 48.65
CA MET A 1 -13.96 36.91 47.18
C MET A 1 -13.39 35.55 46.88
N ALA A 2 -14.25 34.56 46.69
CA ALA A 2 -13.86 33.22 46.27
C ALA A 2 -14.14 33.17 44.75
N ALA A 3 -13.07 33.00 43.96
CA ALA A 3 -13.17 32.88 42.52
C ALA A 3 -13.72 31.50 42.14
N ASP A 4 -14.66 31.54 41.28
CA ASP A 4 -15.49 30.45 40.77
C ASP A 4 -14.64 29.50 39.92
N TRP A 5 -14.34 28.29 40.42
CA TRP A 5 -13.53 27.26 39.78
C TRP A 5 -14.38 26.24 39.02
N GLN A 6 -15.66 26.52 38.77
CA GLN A 6 -16.56 25.56 38.16
C GLN A 6 -16.74 25.67 36.64
N SER A 7 -16.10 26.65 35.97
CA SER A 7 -16.32 26.88 34.55
C SER A 7 -15.35 26.16 33.58
N GLU A 8 -14.28 25.53 34.09
CA GLU A 8 -13.30 24.85 33.20
C GLU A 8 -13.52 23.36 32.97
N HIS A 9 -14.48 22.72 33.67
CA HIS A 9 -14.74 21.29 33.50
C HIS A 9 -15.79 20.95 32.44
N ASP A 10 -16.54 21.90 31.92
CA ASP A 10 -17.62 21.64 30.97
C ASP A 10 -17.16 21.48 29.50
N TYR A 11 -15.92 21.85 29.18
CA TYR A 11 -15.38 21.67 27.82
C TYR A 11 -14.87 20.26 27.51
N LEU A 12 -14.76 19.38 28.50
CA LEU A 12 -14.25 18.02 28.34
C LEU A 12 -15.33 16.99 28.01
N HIS A 13 -16.59 17.37 27.99
CA HIS A 13 -17.72 16.48 27.71
C HIS A 13 -18.50 16.85 26.46
N SER A 14 -17.79 17.25 25.37
CA SER A 14 -18.43 17.34 24.07
C SER A 14 -18.85 15.93 23.61
N PRO A 15 -20.10 15.73 23.17
CA PRO A 15 -20.57 14.44 22.66
C PRO A 15 -19.73 13.87 21.50
N LEU A 16 -18.90 14.71 20.89
CA LEU A 16 -17.98 14.32 19.82
C LEU A 16 -16.70 13.61 20.34
N SER A 17 -16.37 13.76 21.66
CA SER A 17 -15.17 13.14 22.23
C SER A 17 -15.38 11.69 22.70
N GLN A 18 -16.61 11.18 22.65
CA GLN A 18 -16.95 9.86 23.17
C GLN A 18 -17.35 8.82 22.11
N LYS A 19 -17.09 9.07 20.82
CA LYS A 19 -17.08 7.93 19.88
C LYS A 19 -15.77 7.18 20.12
N PRO A 20 -15.80 6.04 20.81
CA PRO A 20 -14.62 5.21 20.89
C PRO A 20 -14.22 4.89 19.46
N TRP A 21 -12.95 5.13 19.14
CA TRP A 21 -12.38 4.74 17.88
C TRP A 21 -12.34 3.21 17.85
N TYR A 22 -13.41 2.60 17.34
CA TYR A 22 -13.45 1.16 17.12
C TYR A 22 -12.84 0.91 15.73
N PRO A 23 -11.70 0.23 15.65
CA PRO A 23 -11.16 -0.23 14.36
C PRO A 23 -12.13 -1.16 13.61
N ASP A 24 -13.16 -1.66 14.29
CA ASP A 24 -14.20 -2.52 13.71
C ASP A 24 -15.20 -1.77 12.81
N VAL A 25 -15.21 -0.44 12.81
CA VAL A 25 -16.19 0.37 12.05
C VAL A 25 -15.68 0.74 10.66
N VAL A 26 -14.36 0.71 10.42
CA VAL A 26 -13.80 0.95 9.10
C VAL A 26 -13.56 -0.40 8.43
N SER A 27 -14.35 -0.70 7.42
CA SER A 27 -14.11 -1.91 6.62
C SER A 27 -12.74 -1.79 5.95
N GLN A 28 -11.88 -2.77 6.20
CA GLN A 28 -10.52 -2.80 5.67
C GLN A 28 -10.42 -3.81 4.54
N SER A 29 -9.69 -3.45 3.51
CA SER A 29 -9.36 -4.35 2.41
C SER A 29 -7.87 -4.29 2.12
N LEU A 30 -7.31 -5.41 1.74
CA LEU A 30 -5.95 -5.50 1.27
C LEU A 30 -5.96 -5.44 -0.25
N GLU A 31 -5.10 -4.64 -0.83
CA GLU A 31 -4.76 -4.65 -2.24
C GLU A 31 -3.37 -5.28 -2.36
N VAL A 32 -3.30 -6.40 -3.05
CA VAL A 32 -2.08 -7.19 -3.17
C VAL A 32 -1.53 -7.05 -4.57
N LEU A 33 -0.28 -6.67 -4.67
CA LEU A 33 0.45 -6.48 -5.92
C LEU A 33 1.55 -7.55 -6.03
N PRO A 34 1.27 -8.71 -6.67
CA PRO A 34 2.31 -9.69 -6.94
C PRO A 34 3.21 -9.16 -8.06
N ILE A 35 4.46 -8.82 -7.70
CA ILE A 35 5.45 -8.22 -8.61
C ILE A 35 6.57 -9.23 -8.84
N PHE A 36 7.06 -9.31 -10.07
CA PHE A 36 8.21 -10.12 -10.46
C PHE A 36 9.16 -9.30 -11.34
N CYS A 37 10.38 -9.78 -11.46
CA CYS A 37 11.39 -9.25 -12.39
C CYS A 37 11.87 -10.38 -13.28
N ASP A 38 11.94 -10.14 -14.59
CA ASP A 38 12.51 -11.04 -15.58
C ASP A 38 13.40 -10.25 -16.57
N HIS A 39 13.84 -10.88 -17.67
CA HIS A 39 14.70 -10.27 -18.68
C HIS A 39 14.09 -9.05 -19.39
N ASP A 40 12.74 -8.95 -19.39
CA ASP A 40 12.01 -7.82 -19.96
C ASP A 40 11.74 -6.70 -18.91
N GLY A 41 12.21 -6.85 -17.67
CA GLY A 41 12.06 -5.90 -16.59
C GLY A 41 10.97 -6.27 -15.59
N LEU A 42 10.38 -5.25 -14.94
CA LEU A 42 9.37 -5.47 -13.91
C LEU A 42 8.00 -5.79 -14.54
N GLY A 43 7.35 -6.77 -13.97
CA GLY A 43 5.97 -7.11 -14.27
C GLY A 43 5.17 -7.36 -13.00
N TRP A 44 3.86 -7.43 -13.14
CA TRP A 44 2.97 -7.79 -12.07
C TRP A 44 1.83 -8.68 -12.57
N LEU A 45 1.25 -9.41 -11.63
CA LEU A 45 0.15 -10.31 -11.90
C LEU A 45 -1.15 -9.70 -11.36
N LYS A 46 -2.19 -9.69 -12.17
CA LYS A 46 -3.51 -9.23 -11.76
C LYS A 46 -4.60 -10.22 -12.18
N PRO A 47 -5.73 -10.27 -11.46
CA PRO A 47 -6.89 -11.03 -11.94
C PRO A 47 -7.38 -10.50 -13.30
N ILE A 48 -7.79 -11.40 -14.20
CA ILE A 48 -8.21 -11.04 -15.57
C ILE A 48 -9.35 -10.02 -15.56
N HIS A 49 -10.29 -10.13 -14.60
CA HIS A 49 -11.49 -9.30 -14.53
C HIS A 49 -11.45 -8.21 -13.45
N ALA A 50 -10.28 -7.92 -12.88
CA ALA A 50 -10.12 -6.89 -11.86
C ALA A 50 -8.86 -6.04 -12.09
N SER A 51 -8.85 -4.84 -11.55
CA SER A 51 -7.68 -3.95 -11.63
C SER A 51 -6.53 -4.40 -10.74
N SER A 52 -6.82 -5.09 -9.63
CA SER A 52 -5.84 -5.62 -8.67
C SER A 52 -6.43 -6.80 -7.90
N LEU A 53 -5.58 -7.57 -7.23
CA LEU A 53 -6.03 -8.60 -6.30
C LEU A 53 -6.45 -7.93 -4.99
N ARG A 54 -7.74 -8.01 -4.65
CA ARG A 54 -8.29 -7.45 -3.42
C ARG A 54 -8.91 -8.52 -2.55
N VAL A 55 -8.63 -8.44 -1.25
CA VAL A 55 -9.20 -9.33 -0.23
C VAL A 55 -9.67 -8.52 0.97
N GLY A 56 -10.78 -8.94 1.57
CA GLY A 56 -11.23 -8.37 2.84
C GLY A 56 -10.31 -8.81 3.97
N LEU A 57 -10.05 -7.92 4.92
CA LEU A 57 -9.33 -8.27 6.13
C LEU A 57 -10.33 -8.66 7.22
N GLY A 58 -10.22 -9.88 7.72
CA GLY A 58 -11.05 -10.38 8.81
C GLY A 58 -10.72 -9.72 10.15
N VAL A 59 -11.69 -9.68 11.06
CA VAL A 59 -11.49 -9.21 12.43
C VAL A 59 -10.40 -10.07 13.09
N LYS A 60 -9.37 -9.43 13.66
CA LYS A 60 -8.20 -10.08 14.27
C LYS A 60 -7.30 -10.88 13.31
N GLU A 61 -7.55 -10.82 12.00
CA GLU A 61 -6.65 -11.43 11.03
C GLU A 61 -5.42 -10.55 10.81
N GLN A 62 -4.23 -11.18 10.79
CA GLN A 62 -3.00 -10.47 10.47
C GLN A 62 -2.95 -10.19 8.95
N PRO A 63 -2.68 -8.96 8.51
CA PRO A 63 -2.67 -8.61 7.10
C PRO A 63 -1.75 -9.50 6.26
N ALA A 64 -0.54 -9.78 6.73
CA ALA A 64 0.41 -10.66 6.03
C ALA A 64 -0.16 -12.07 5.83
N THR A 65 -0.88 -12.61 6.83
CA THR A 65 -1.53 -13.92 6.71
C THR A 65 -2.65 -13.90 5.65
N ALA A 66 -3.45 -12.84 5.60
CA ALA A 66 -4.49 -12.69 4.59
C ALA A 66 -3.88 -12.58 3.18
N VAL A 67 -2.78 -11.84 3.02
CA VAL A 67 -2.02 -11.76 1.77
C VAL A 67 -1.54 -13.13 1.33
N MET A 68 -0.88 -13.90 2.23
CA MET A 68 -0.37 -15.24 1.92
C MET A 68 -1.48 -16.21 1.51
N LYS A 69 -2.62 -16.17 2.19
CA LYS A 69 -3.80 -16.99 1.81
C LYS A 69 -4.31 -16.62 0.42
N ALA A 70 -4.44 -15.31 0.13
CA ALA A 70 -4.92 -14.84 -1.16
C ALA A 70 -3.99 -15.27 -2.31
N LEU A 71 -2.69 -15.18 -2.12
CA LEU A 71 -1.69 -15.62 -3.10
C LEU A 71 -1.70 -17.15 -3.27
N GLY A 72 -1.88 -17.89 -2.18
CA GLY A 72 -1.96 -19.35 -2.19
C GLY A 72 -3.08 -19.90 -3.06
N VAL A 73 -4.20 -19.18 -3.20
CA VAL A 73 -5.30 -19.56 -4.13
C VAL A 73 -4.82 -19.65 -5.58
N TYR A 74 -3.81 -18.85 -5.94
CA TYR A 74 -3.20 -18.83 -7.27
C TYR A 74 -1.88 -19.61 -7.33
N GLY A 75 -1.54 -20.37 -6.28
CA GLY A 75 -0.28 -21.11 -6.22
C GLY A 75 0.97 -20.20 -6.17
N LEU A 76 0.80 -18.92 -5.79
CA LEU A 76 1.89 -17.97 -5.69
C LEU A 76 2.55 -18.06 -4.29
N THR A 77 3.87 -18.21 -4.28
CA THR A 77 4.69 -18.20 -3.06
C THR A 77 5.66 -17.03 -3.13
N PRO A 78 5.38 -15.92 -2.44
CA PRO A 78 6.26 -14.76 -2.45
C PRO A 78 7.50 -14.98 -1.57
N SER A 79 8.64 -14.39 -1.97
CA SER A 79 9.85 -14.29 -1.13
C SER A 79 9.78 -13.11 -0.17
N VAL A 80 9.06 -12.05 -0.54
CA VAL A 80 8.85 -10.84 0.27
C VAL A 80 7.38 -10.46 0.25
N VAL A 81 6.82 -10.09 1.40
CA VAL A 81 5.53 -9.44 1.54
C VAL A 81 5.74 -8.18 2.38
N HIS A 82 5.44 -7.02 1.81
CA HIS A 82 5.67 -5.74 2.47
C HIS A 82 4.53 -4.75 2.24
N SER A 83 4.14 -4.01 3.29
CA SER A 83 3.16 -2.94 3.18
C SER A 83 3.80 -1.69 2.59
N THR A 84 3.21 -1.08 1.59
CA THR A 84 3.78 0.08 0.90
C THR A 84 3.01 1.37 1.13
N SER A 85 1.70 1.29 1.28
CA SER A 85 0.84 2.47 1.42
C SER A 85 -0.56 2.10 1.92
N TRP A 86 -1.34 3.14 2.19
CA TRP A 86 -2.77 3.01 2.40
C TRP A 86 -3.51 4.20 1.79
N ARG A 87 -4.79 4.02 1.50
CA ARG A 87 -5.69 5.07 1.04
C ARG A 87 -7.13 4.80 1.46
N MET A 88 -7.93 5.85 1.45
CA MET A 88 -9.38 5.71 1.56
C MET A 88 -10.01 5.62 0.18
N GLU A 89 -10.90 4.68 -0.02
CA GLU A 89 -11.65 4.48 -1.26
C GLU A 89 -13.07 4.06 -0.90
N ASN A 90 -14.07 4.88 -1.23
CA ASN A 90 -15.48 4.61 -0.92
C ASN A 90 -15.71 4.22 0.56
N GLU A 91 -15.20 5.03 1.49
CA GLU A 91 -15.29 4.81 2.95
C GLU A 91 -14.59 3.53 3.46
N ARG A 92 -13.78 2.90 2.62
CA ARG A 92 -12.94 1.75 2.99
C ARG A 92 -11.49 2.14 3.06
N MET A 93 -10.81 1.62 4.05
CA MET A 93 -9.35 1.69 4.10
C MET A 93 -8.77 0.57 3.23
N ILE A 94 -8.00 0.94 2.23
CA ILE A 94 -7.26 0.02 1.38
C ILE A 94 -5.80 0.04 1.80
N LEU A 95 -5.32 -1.08 2.30
CA LEU A 95 -3.91 -1.30 2.64
C LEU A 95 -3.24 -1.97 1.45
N THR A 96 -2.20 -1.35 0.90
CA THR A 96 -1.48 -1.89 -0.26
C THR A 96 -0.27 -2.69 0.18
N TYR A 97 -0.18 -3.91 -0.30
CA TYR A 97 0.92 -4.84 -0.08
C TYR A 97 1.58 -5.21 -1.40
N VAL A 98 2.89 -5.13 -1.47
CA VAL A 98 3.66 -5.81 -2.52
C VAL A 98 3.99 -7.23 -2.06
N ALA A 99 3.96 -8.14 -3.01
CA ALA A 99 4.39 -9.52 -2.83
C ALA A 99 5.37 -9.85 -3.95
N ILE A 100 6.63 -10.07 -3.61
CA ILE A 100 7.65 -10.40 -4.59
C ILE A 100 7.55 -11.88 -4.92
N VAL A 101 7.25 -12.19 -6.17
CA VAL A 101 7.20 -13.56 -6.69
C VAL A 101 8.39 -13.83 -7.61
N PRO A 102 8.95 -15.05 -7.62
CA PRO A 102 10.20 -15.34 -8.32
C PRO A 102 10.14 -15.09 -9.83
N HIS A 103 9.00 -15.30 -10.45
CA HIS A 103 8.80 -15.18 -11.90
C HIS A 103 7.31 -15.04 -12.26
N ALA A 104 7.05 -14.68 -13.51
CA ALA A 104 5.70 -14.71 -14.04
C ALA A 104 5.15 -16.16 -14.01
N VAL A 105 3.98 -16.32 -13.43
CA VAL A 105 3.28 -17.61 -13.38
C VAL A 105 2.14 -17.57 -14.38
N GLN A 106 2.07 -18.57 -15.25
CA GLN A 106 0.89 -18.78 -16.08
C GLN A 106 -0.22 -19.38 -15.23
N HIS A 107 -1.30 -18.65 -15.06
CA HIS A 107 -2.46 -19.08 -14.31
C HIS A 107 -3.73 -18.68 -15.06
N ALA A 108 -4.72 -19.57 -15.11
CA ALA A 108 -5.95 -19.38 -15.91
C ALA A 108 -6.75 -18.12 -15.52
N TYR A 109 -6.58 -17.61 -14.31
CA TYR A 109 -7.29 -16.44 -13.78
C TYR A 109 -6.41 -15.20 -13.55
N LEU A 110 -5.14 -15.27 -13.94
CA LEU A 110 -4.21 -14.16 -13.82
C LEU A 110 -3.68 -13.76 -15.20
N GLU A 111 -3.52 -12.46 -15.40
CA GLU A 111 -2.80 -11.91 -16.54
C GLU A 111 -1.55 -11.16 -16.07
N THR A 112 -0.53 -11.24 -16.90
CA THR A 112 0.73 -10.50 -16.70
C THR A 112 0.64 -9.14 -17.35
N LYS A 113 1.05 -8.11 -16.61
CA LYS A 113 1.21 -6.73 -17.11
C LYS A 113 2.62 -6.24 -16.84
N ARG A 114 3.20 -5.50 -17.80
CA ARG A 114 4.47 -4.82 -17.61
C ARG A 114 4.29 -3.54 -16.82
N ILE A 115 5.26 -3.27 -15.93
CA ILE A 115 5.27 -2.04 -15.14
C ILE A 115 6.00 -0.97 -15.93
N GLY A 116 5.24 0.05 -16.37
CA GLY A 116 5.78 1.26 -16.97
C GLY A 116 5.94 2.38 -15.94
N ARG A 117 6.63 3.46 -16.34
CA ARG A 117 6.77 4.66 -15.53
C ARG A 117 5.55 5.56 -15.69
N VAL A 118 4.98 6.00 -14.58
CA VAL A 118 3.86 6.94 -14.57
C VAL A 118 4.10 8.03 -13.53
N ALA A 119 3.45 9.19 -13.71
CA ALA A 119 3.46 10.22 -12.68
C ALA A 119 2.63 9.78 -11.48
N LEU A 120 3.14 10.02 -10.28
CA LEU A 120 2.40 9.74 -9.05
C LEU A 120 1.13 10.61 -8.97
N ALA A 121 0.06 10.04 -8.44
CA ALA A 121 -1.10 10.81 -8.04
C ALA A 121 -0.69 11.83 -6.96
N ARG A 122 -1.07 13.09 -7.15
CA ARG A 122 -0.80 14.17 -6.21
C ARG A 122 -2.10 14.91 -5.93
N GLY A 123 -2.30 15.22 -4.65
CA GLY A 123 -3.35 16.09 -4.18
C GLY A 123 -2.76 17.40 -3.65
N GLU A 124 -3.55 18.17 -2.93
CA GLU A 124 -3.08 19.30 -2.16
C GLU A 124 -2.22 18.86 -0.97
N ALA A 125 -1.49 19.80 -0.34
CA ALA A 125 -0.56 19.50 0.74
C ALA A 125 -1.21 18.76 1.94
N THR A 126 -2.51 18.96 2.14
CA THR A 126 -3.28 18.40 3.25
C THR A 126 -4.39 17.42 2.83
N ALA A 127 -4.51 17.14 1.55
CA ALA A 127 -5.55 16.28 1.02
C ALA A 127 -4.98 15.15 0.15
N ALA A 128 -5.51 13.95 0.33
CA ALA A 128 -5.21 12.84 -0.57
C ALA A 128 -5.77 13.13 -1.98
N PRO A 129 -5.16 12.60 -3.04
CA PRO A 129 -5.73 12.66 -4.38
C PRO A 129 -7.15 12.06 -4.40
N THR A 130 -8.08 12.72 -5.07
CA THR A 130 -9.48 12.27 -5.19
C THR A 130 -9.62 11.04 -6.08
N VAL A 131 -8.72 10.88 -7.03
CA VAL A 131 -8.68 9.73 -7.94
C VAL A 131 -7.26 9.18 -7.99
N VAL A 132 -7.12 7.88 -7.77
CA VAL A 132 -5.85 7.16 -7.85
C VAL A 132 -6.02 5.96 -8.76
N HIS A 133 -5.24 5.92 -9.85
CA HIS A 133 -5.20 4.78 -10.76
C HIS A 133 -4.24 3.71 -10.27
N ILE A 134 -4.49 2.45 -10.61
CA ILE A 134 -3.68 1.33 -10.14
C ILE A 134 -2.21 1.45 -10.56
N GLU A 135 -1.93 2.00 -11.73
CA GLU A 135 -0.58 2.23 -12.23
C GLU A 135 0.20 3.20 -11.33
N GLN A 136 -0.47 4.19 -10.74
CA GLN A 136 0.13 5.14 -9.79
C GLN A 136 0.41 4.48 -8.44
N VAL A 137 -0.45 3.56 -8.01
CA VAL A 137 -0.22 2.74 -6.81
C VAL A 137 1.01 1.86 -7.01
N ILE A 138 1.13 1.23 -8.19
CA ILE A 138 2.27 0.38 -8.55
C ILE A 138 3.56 1.20 -8.64
N GLU A 139 3.53 2.37 -9.30
CA GLU A 139 4.71 3.26 -9.37
C GLU A 139 5.18 3.64 -7.96
N HIS A 140 4.26 4.01 -7.05
CA HIS A 140 4.61 4.29 -5.67
C HIS A 140 5.21 3.07 -4.96
N ALA A 141 4.60 1.90 -5.13
CA ALA A 141 5.05 0.67 -4.52
C ALA A 141 6.47 0.28 -4.99
N VAL A 142 6.77 0.43 -6.28
CA VAL A 142 8.11 0.16 -6.82
C VAL A 142 9.15 1.18 -6.34
N ARG A 143 8.79 2.46 -6.21
CA ARG A 143 9.66 3.48 -5.59
C ARG A 143 9.96 3.16 -4.13
N HIS A 144 8.98 2.65 -3.42
CA HIS A 144 9.16 2.19 -2.04
C HIS A 144 10.10 0.98 -1.97
N LEU A 145 9.97 0.01 -2.89
CA LEU A 145 10.92 -1.10 -3.00
C LEU A 145 12.35 -0.60 -3.31
N ALA A 146 12.51 0.38 -4.21
CA ALA A 146 13.81 0.99 -4.51
C ALA A 146 14.44 1.64 -3.27
N TRP A 147 13.61 2.26 -2.42
CA TRP A 147 14.06 2.79 -1.13
C TRP A 147 14.46 1.67 -0.16
N LEU A 148 13.64 0.63 -0.01
CA LEU A 148 13.92 -0.50 0.89
C LEU A 148 15.22 -1.22 0.52
N VAL A 149 15.49 -1.41 -0.76
CA VAL A 149 16.77 -2.03 -1.23
C VAL A 149 17.99 -1.21 -0.78
N SER A 150 17.82 0.09 -0.54
CA SER A 150 18.91 0.95 -0.07
C SER A 150 18.99 1.04 1.46
N ASP A 151 17.86 0.83 2.17
CA ASP A 151 17.73 1.08 3.60
C ASP A 151 17.68 -0.20 4.44
N ASP A 152 17.08 -1.28 3.93
CA ASP A 152 16.90 -2.55 4.63
C ASP A 152 17.82 -3.63 4.08
N PRO A 153 18.81 -4.11 4.86
CA PRO A 153 19.78 -5.12 4.41
C PRO A 153 19.14 -6.49 4.11
N VAL A 154 17.99 -6.81 4.72
CA VAL A 154 17.28 -8.07 4.46
C VAL A 154 16.62 -8.01 3.09
N ILE A 155 15.88 -6.93 2.83
CA ILE A 155 15.26 -6.71 1.52
C ILE A 155 16.33 -6.52 0.44
N ALA A 156 17.41 -5.83 0.74
CA ALA A 156 18.54 -5.64 -0.18
C ALA A 156 19.14 -6.97 -0.66
N LYS A 157 19.22 -7.96 0.23
CA LYS A 157 19.71 -9.30 -0.10
C LYS A 157 18.71 -10.08 -0.97
N GLU A 158 17.43 -10.05 -0.61
CA GLU A 158 16.36 -10.74 -1.35
C GLU A 158 16.16 -10.17 -2.76
N LEU A 159 16.36 -8.86 -2.93
CA LEU A 159 16.17 -8.14 -4.18
C LEU A 159 17.48 -7.72 -4.84
N ASP A 160 18.61 -8.38 -4.56
CA ASP A 160 19.89 -8.01 -5.13
C ASP A 160 19.88 -8.00 -6.66
N SER A 161 19.25 -9.01 -7.28
CA SER A 161 19.07 -9.09 -8.74
C SER A 161 18.16 -8.01 -9.34
N TRP A 162 17.42 -7.27 -8.52
CA TRP A 162 16.51 -6.21 -8.96
C TRP A 162 17.15 -4.82 -8.94
N ARG A 163 18.35 -4.67 -8.37
CA ARG A 163 19.00 -3.36 -8.17
C ARG A 163 19.11 -2.54 -9.44
N GLU A 164 19.51 -3.16 -10.53
CA GLU A 164 19.65 -2.47 -11.81
C GLU A 164 18.32 -1.94 -12.34
N VAL A 165 17.28 -2.74 -12.28
CA VAL A 165 15.94 -2.36 -12.74
C VAL A 165 15.32 -1.32 -11.81
N LEU A 166 15.50 -1.46 -10.50
CA LEU A 166 14.99 -0.51 -9.49
C LEU A 166 15.74 0.83 -9.53
N ALA A 167 16.99 0.87 -9.99
CA ALA A 167 17.74 2.12 -10.14
C ALA A 167 17.06 3.13 -11.09
N GLY A 168 16.20 2.67 -11.98
CA GLY A 168 15.36 3.54 -12.81
C GLY A 168 14.23 4.26 -12.04
N PHE A 169 13.94 3.87 -10.79
CA PHE A 169 12.90 4.46 -9.97
C PHE A 169 13.50 5.34 -8.87
N SER A 170 12.97 6.55 -8.70
CA SER A 170 13.43 7.42 -7.60
C SER A 170 13.02 6.81 -6.26
N PRO A 171 13.95 6.49 -5.35
CA PRO A 171 13.62 5.94 -4.06
C PRO A 171 12.68 6.88 -3.31
N GLU A 172 11.62 6.35 -2.75
CA GLU A 172 10.64 7.15 -2.01
C GLU A 172 10.24 6.39 -0.74
N PRO A 173 10.69 6.86 0.44
CA PRO A 173 10.19 6.34 1.71
C PRO A 173 8.69 6.61 1.79
N PHE A 174 8.04 5.93 2.70
CA PHE A 174 6.61 6.16 2.93
C PHE A 174 6.32 7.66 3.07
N ARG A 175 5.55 8.21 2.16
CA ARG A 175 5.04 9.58 2.21
C ARG A 175 3.54 9.56 2.11
N ALA A 176 2.89 9.95 3.17
CA ALA A 176 1.47 10.24 3.10
C ALA A 176 1.22 11.46 2.18
N PHE A 177 2.08 12.51 2.23
CA PHE A 177 1.87 13.75 1.47
C PHE A 177 3.21 14.48 1.24
N GLN A 178 3.41 14.99 0.04
CA GLN A 178 4.44 16.01 -0.22
C GLN A 178 3.79 17.36 -0.50
N ALA A 179 4.21 18.39 0.22
CA ALA A 179 3.92 19.76 -0.16
C ALA A 179 4.49 20.01 -1.56
N ALA A 180 3.70 20.66 -2.43
CA ALA A 180 4.22 21.17 -3.69
C ALA A 180 5.35 22.14 -3.38
N SER A 181 6.56 21.83 -3.85
CA SER A 181 7.65 22.81 -3.87
C SER A 181 7.23 23.92 -4.84
N HIS A 182 6.90 25.07 -4.30
CA HIS A 182 6.77 26.28 -5.08
C HIS A 182 8.16 26.62 -5.61
N SER A 183 8.33 26.53 -6.91
CA SER A 183 9.47 27.08 -7.65
C SER A 183 9.16 28.52 -8.01
#